data_0e38a06855f52873b3f3bd38c02477b0
#
_entry.id   0e38a06855f52873b3f3bd38c02477b0
#
_cell.length_a   1.000
_cell.length_b   1.000
_cell.length_c   1.000
_cell.angle_alpha   90.00
_cell.angle_beta   90.00
_cell.angle_gamma   90.00
#
_symmetry.space_group_name_H-M   'P 1'
#
loop_
_entity.id
_entity.type
_entity.pdbx_description
1 polymer ?
#
loop_
_entity_poly.entity_id
_entity_poly.type
_entity_poly.pdbx_seq_one_letter_code
_entity_poly.pdbx_strand_id
1 'polypeptide(L)'
;MLTGLYANRIQVKLDPDISGNTNLNTIGLLLGLNHTYSEKWSATYMVIPKISSDLYEFSGKDFQLGLLSLFTYTKRSDLKYKFGLYANTERYSLSVLPLLGLYYQSQDKKFEANITLPIGADVNFQLFEKTKVGLNFDGLGSSYNMNKRLYIDKETYAVKTSNELFAYLMFQLGTSFYVKPKLGYSIFRTYEVFENNDKVDFSIGPFYVGDNRTQLNTNFEDGAIFKIEMVYRVHFD
;
A
#
# COMPACT_ATOMS: atom_id res chain seq x y z
N MET A 1 -20.03 8.38 -3.32
CA MET A 1 -18.73 9.08 -3.33
C MET A 1 -17.85 8.45 -2.28
N LEU A 2 -16.55 8.26 -2.53
CA LEU A 2 -15.57 7.69 -1.61
C LEU A 2 -14.51 8.74 -1.34
N THR A 3 -14.25 9.04 -0.08
CA THR A 3 -13.21 10.00 0.32
C THR A 3 -12.43 9.44 1.50
N GLY A 4 -11.13 9.72 1.54
CA GLY A 4 -10.28 9.31 2.64
C GLY A 4 -8.99 10.11 2.70
N LEU A 5 -8.40 10.15 3.86
CA LEU A 5 -7.07 10.70 4.12
C LEU A 5 -6.23 9.60 4.74
N TYR A 6 -4.99 9.47 4.29
CA TYR A 6 -4.04 8.57 4.94
C TYR A 6 -2.69 9.26 5.10
N ALA A 7 -1.99 8.87 6.15
CA ALA A 7 -0.62 9.28 6.41
C ALA A 7 0.18 8.08 6.90
N ASN A 8 1.40 7.94 6.41
CA ASN A 8 2.33 6.90 6.83
C ASN A 8 3.70 7.51 7.07
N ARG A 9 4.40 7.04 8.10
CA ARG A 9 5.78 7.40 8.39
C ARG A 9 6.58 6.15 8.70
N ILE A 10 7.68 5.98 8.00
CA ILE A 10 8.64 4.90 8.20
C ILE A 10 9.95 5.56 8.63
N GLN A 11 10.54 5.08 9.73
CA GLN A 11 11.88 5.45 10.13
C GLN A 11 12.83 4.32 9.79
N VAL A 12 13.83 4.61 8.97
CA VAL A 12 14.76 3.60 8.46
C VAL A 12 16.17 4.17 8.40
N LYS A 13 17.17 3.33 8.67
CA LYS A 13 18.56 3.64 8.43
C LYS A 13 18.92 3.13 7.03
N LEU A 14 18.87 4.01 6.03
CA LEU A 14 19.03 3.65 4.61
C LEU A 14 20.44 3.17 4.25
N ASP A 15 21.43 3.63 4.98
CA ASP A 15 22.83 3.24 4.77
C ASP A 15 23.55 3.16 6.13
N PRO A 16 24.26 2.07 6.44
CA PRO A 16 25.01 1.92 7.69
C PRO A 16 26.11 2.95 7.86
N ASP A 17 26.69 3.45 6.76
CA ASP A 17 27.79 4.42 6.77
C ASP A 17 27.30 5.87 6.92
N ILE A 18 26.01 6.12 6.72
CA ILE A 18 25.39 7.44 6.92
C ILE A 18 24.85 7.55 8.35
N SER A 19 25.24 8.60 9.05
CA SER A 19 24.76 8.86 10.42
C SER A 19 23.27 9.18 10.46
N GLY A 20 22.55 8.53 11.36
CA GLY A 20 21.16 8.82 11.68
C GLY A 20 20.14 8.03 10.85
N ASN A 21 18.90 8.16 11.26
CA ASN A 21 17.75 7.56 10.59
C ASN A 21 17.12 8.56 9.61
N THR A 22 16.56 8.02 8.53
CA THR A 22 15.76 8.76 7.56
C THR A 22 14.27 8.50 7.81
N ASN A 23 13.45 9.53 7.73
CA ASN A 23 12.01 9.39 7.77
C ASN A 23 11.45 9.39 6.35
N LEU A 24 10.75 8.34 5.97
CA LEU A 24 10.00 8.24 4.72
C LEU A 24 8.54 8.48 5.05
N ASN A 25 7.97 9.55 4.52
CA ASN A 25 6.60 9.95 4.83
C ASN A 25 5.74 9.93 3.56
N THR A 26 4.51 9.49 3.70
CA THR A 26 3.47 9.64 2.68
C THR A 26 2.24 10.25 3.30
N ILE A 27 1.68 11.27 2.66
CA ILE A 27 0.39 11.86 3.00
C ILE A 27 -0.42 11.89 1.71
N GLY A 28 -1.60 11.31 1.69
CA GLY A 28 -2.40 11.21 0.48
C GLY A 28 -3.91 11.29 0.72
N LEU A 29 -4.61 11.72 -0.31
CA LEU A 29 -6.06 11.77 -0.36
C LEU A 29 -6.58 10.63 -1.25
N LEU A 30 -7.68 10.02 -0.86
CA LEU A 30 -8.45 9.07 -1.65
C LEU A 30 -9.72 9.77 -2.11
N LEU A 31 -9.83 9.99 -3.42
CA LEU A 31 -11.00 10.64 -4.02
C LEU A 31 -11.58 9.70 -5.06
N GLY A 32 -12.77 9.19 -4.84
CA GLY A 32 -13.31 8.19 -5.74
C GLY A 32 -14.83 8.12 -5.79
N LEU A 33 -15.28 7.31 -6.70
CA LEU A 33 -16.68 6.97 -6.87
C LEU A 33 -16.82 5.46 -7.13
N ASN A 34 -17.92 4.91 -6.65
CA ASN A 34 -18.38 3.60 -7.06
C ASN A 34 -19.58 3.78 -7.99
N HIS A 35 -19.53 3.16 -9.16
CA HIS A 35 -20.61 3.19 -10.14
C HIS A 35 -21.14 1.78 -10.36
N THR A 36 -22.46 1.62 -10.27
CA THR A 36 -23.17 0.37 -10.53
C THR A 36 -23.74 0.41 -11.93
N TYR A 37 -23.24 -0.46 -12.81
CA TYR A 37 -23.70 -0.57 -14.21
C TYR A 37 -24.89 -1.49 -14.34
N SER A 38 -24.97 -2.53 -13.50
CA SER A 38 -26.06 -3.48 -13.46
C SER A 38 -26.08 -4.22 -12.12
N GLU A 39 -27.05 -5.10 -11.88
CA GLU A 39 -27.11 -5.94 -10.68
C GLU A 39 -25.85 -6.77 -10.44
N LYS A 40 -25.12 -7.10 -11.52
CA LYS A 40 -23.91 -7.93 -11.46
C LYS A 40 -22.61 -7.14 -11.58
N TRP A 41 -22.63 -5.94 -12.13
CA TRP A 41 -21.43 -5.19 -12.46
C TRP A 41 -21.36 -3.83 -11.77
N SER A 42 -20.28 -3.60 -11.08
CA SER A 42 -19.92 -2.28 -10.55
C SER A 42 -18.44 -1.99 -10.78
N ALA A 43 -18.05 -0.74 -10.72
CA ALA A 43 -16.66 -0.35 -10.75
C ALA A 43 -16.38 0.75 -9.73
N THR A 44 -15.18 0.70 -9.16
CA THR A 44 -14.62 1.75 -8.31
C THR A 44 -13.52 2.46 -9.07
N TYR A 45 -13.62 3.78 -9.16
CA TYR A 45 -12.62 4.66 -9.73
C TYR A 45 -12.08 5.58 -8.64
N MET A 46 -10.77 5.72 -8.54
CA MET A 46 -10.15 6.59 -7.54
C MET A 46 -8.98 7.37 -8.15
N VAL A 47 -8.87 8.61 -7.72
CA VAL A 47 -7.71 9.48 -7.89
C VAL A 47 -7.05 9.64 -6.53
N ILE A 48 -5.74 9.44 -6.47
CA ILE A 48 -4.97 9.37 -5.23
C ILE A 48 -3.79 10.33 -5.31
N PRO A 49 -4.02 11.65 -5.17
CA PRO A 49 -2.91 12.59 -5.04
C PRO A 49 -2.22 12.37 -3.70
N LYS A 50 -0.88 12.31 -3.72
CA LYS A 50 -0.07 12.11 -2.52
C LYS A 50 1.24 12.89 -2.56
N ILE A 51 1.76 13.21 -1.40
CA ILE A 51 3.11 13.70 -1.16
C ILE A 51 3.90 12.54 -0.56
N SER A 52 5.06 12.24 -1.13
CA SER A 52 5.90 11.11 -0.71
C SER A 52 7.36 11.52 -0.70
N SER A 53 7.90 11.81 0.50
CA SER A 53 9.26 12.30 0.69
C SER A 53 9.76 12.14 2.13
N ASP A 54 10.98 12.61 2.40
CA ASP A 54 11.52 12.72 3.76
C ASP A 54 10.95 13.91 4.54
N LEU A 55 10.19 14.80 3.88
CA LEU A 55 9.62 16.05 4.42
C LEU A 55 10.66 16.99 5.07
N TYR A 56 11.93 16.90 4.65
CA TYR A 56 12.96 17.85 5.10
C TYR A 56 12.73 19.25 4.51
N GLU A 57 12.36 19.28 3.23
CA GLU A 57 11.91 20.45 2.49
C GLU A 57 10.74 20.02 1.58
N PHE A 58 9.98 20.99 1.05
CA PHE A 58 8.93 20.72 0.07
C PHE A 58 9.40 21.07 -1.34
N SER A 59 9.19 20.15 -2.27
CA SER A 59 9.50 20.32 -3.68
C SER A 59 8.40 19.77 -4.58
N GLY A 60 8.33 20.20 -5.83
CA GLY A 60 7.42 19.61 -6.80
C GLY A 60 7.70 18.12 -7.06
N LYS A 61 8.89 17.65 -6.71
CA LYS A 61 9.30 16.25 -6.84
C LYS A 61 8.66 15.33 -5.81
N ASP A 62 8.08 15.86 -4.73
CA ASP A 62 7.41 15.11 -3.68
C ASP A 62 6.01 14.65 -4.09
N PHE A 63 5.41 15.34 -5.07
CA PHE A 63 4.06 15.05 -5.53
C PHE A 63 4.01 13.82 -6.44
N GLN A 64 3.06 12.94 -6.17
CA GLN A 64 2.76 11.77 -6.96
C GLN A 64 1.25 11.64 -7.13
N LEU A 65 0.82 11.03 -8.23
CA LEU A 65 -0.58 10.82 -8.57
C LEU A 65 -0.85 9.34 -8.83
N GLY A 66 -1.73 8.75 -8.03
CA GLY A 66 -2.25 7.41 -8.23
C GLY A 66 -3.63 7.43 -8.89
N LEU A 67 -3.89 6.43 -9.73
CA LEU A 67 -5.19 6.19 -10.37
C LEU A 67 -5.56 4.72 -10.18
N LEU A 68 -6.79 4.46 -9.73
CA LEU A 68 -7.33 3.11 -9.58
C LEU A 68 -8.61 2.96 -10.39
N SER A 69 -8.72 1.87 -11.14
CA SER A 69 -9.94 1.40 -11.77
C SER A 69 -10.13 -0.07 -11.41
N LEU A 70 -11.15 -0.40 -10.62
CA LEU A 70 -11.42 -1.75 -10.13
C LEU A 70 -12.85 -2.17 -10.45
N PHE A 71 -13.01 -3.08 -11.39
CA PHE A 71 -14.27 -3.70 -11.75
C PHE A 71 -14.60 -4.86 -10.81
N THR A 72 -15.86 -4.97 -10.44
CA THR A 72 -16.37 -6.05 -9.58
C THR A 72 -17.54 -6.73 -10.27
N TYR A 73 -17.41 -8.05 -10.47
CA TYR A 73 -18.47 -8.93 -10.94
C TYR A 73 -19.08 -9.70 -9.78
N THR A 74 -20.34 -9.46 -9.48
CA THR A 74 -21.10 -10.15 -8.43
C THR A 74 -21.71 -11.42 -9.01
N LYS A 75 -21.10 -12.57 -8.71
CA LYS A 75 -21.62 -13.88 -9.11
C LYS A 75 -22.79 -14.29 -8.22
N ARG A 76 -22.67 -14.04 -6.92
CA ARG A 76 -23.67 -14.25 -5.86
C ARG A 76 -23.47 -13.17 -4.80
N SER A 77 -24.39 -12.97 -3.90
CA SER A 77 -24.28 -12.01 -2.80
C SER A 77 -23.02 -12.21 -1.94
N ASP A 78 -22.62 -13.49 -1.79
CA ASP A 78 -21.49 -13.93 -0.99
C ASP A 78 -20.18 -14.09 -1.78
N LEU A 79 -20.20 -13.99 -3.14
CA LEU A 79 -19.04 -14.21 -3.99
C LEU A 79 -18.95 -13.17 -5.11
N LYS A 80 -17.84 -12.41 -5.11
CA LYS A 80 -17.55 -11.39 -6.13
C LYS A 80 -16.14 -11.58 -6.66
N TYR A 81 -15.95 -11.39 -7.96
CA TYR A 81 -14.64 -11.33 -8.60
C TYR A 81 -14.25 -9.89 -8.88
N LYS A 82 -12.96 -9.58 -8.80
CA LYS A 82 -12.41 -8.25 -9.01
C LYS A 82 -11.30 -8.29 -10.04
N PHE A 83 -11.25 -7.29 -10.91
CA PHE A 83 -10.13 -7.08 -11.83
C PHE A 83 -10.03 -5.60 -12.16
N GLY A 84 -8.81 -5.15 -12.41
CA GLY A 84 -8.58 -3.73 -12.64
C GLY A 84 -7.14 -3.36 -12.88
N LEU A 85 -6.88 -2.08 -12.77
CA LEU A 85 -5.55 -1.50 -12.91
C LEU A 85 -5.35 -0.43 -11.83
N TYR A 86 -4.17 -0.42 -11.27
CA TYR A 86 -3.65 0.71 -10.50
C TYR A 86 -2.45 1.29 -11.24
N ALA A 87 -2.42 2.59 -11.43
CA ALA A 87 -1.29 3.30 -12.00
C ALA A 87 -0.84 4.39 -11.04
N ASN A 88 0.47 4.62 -10.94
CA ASN A 88 1.02 5.65 -10.08
C ASN A 88 2.27 6.28 -10.69
N THR A 89 2.41 7.60 -10.53
CA THR A 89 3.63 8.32 -10.90
C THR A 89 4.65 8.16 -9.78
N GLU A 90 5.51 7.16 -9.89
CA GLU A 90 6.60 6.95 -8.94
C GLU A 90 7.83 7.82 -9.29
N ARG A 91 8.75 7.97 -8.33
CA ARG A 91 9.97 8.77 -8.58
C ARG A 91 10.84 8.19 -9.69
N TYR A 92 10.79 6.90 -9.89
CA TYR A 92 11.55 6.22 -10.95
C TYR A 92 10.86 6.23 -12.32
N SER A 93 9.54 6.25 -12.40
CA SER A 93 8.73 6.36 -13.64
C SER A 93 7.24 6.12 -13.36
N LEU A 94 6.46 5.93 -14.44
CA LEU A 94 5.10 5.42 -14.36
C LEU A 94 5.12 3.94 -13.96
N SER A 95 4.38 3.61 -12.91
CA SER A 95 4.14 2.23 -12.45
C SER A 95 2.71 1.83 -12.74
N VAL A 96 2.52 0.67 -13.37
CA VAL A 96 1.20 0.11 -13.67
C VAL A 96 1.10 -1.27 -13.03
N LEU A 97 0.01 -1.53 -12.35
CA LEU A 97 -0.21 -2.76 -11.60
C LEU A 97 -1.55 -3.39 -11.99
N PRO A 98 -1.56 -4.50 -12.75
CA PRO A 98 -2.77 -5.27 -12.98
C PRO A 98 -3.30 -5.85 -11.68
N LEU A 99 -4.61 -5.79 -11.48
CA LEU A 99 -5.28 -6.23 -10.26
C LEU A 99 -6.23 -7.38 -10.56
N LEU A 100 -6.10 -8.44 -9.77
CA LEU A 100 -7.02 -9.58 -9.77
C LEU A 100 -7.42 -9.90 -8.34
N GLY A 101 -8.68 -10.23 -8.12
CA GLY A 101 -9.10 -10.54 -6.78
C GLY A 101 -10.48 -11.18 -6.67
N LEU A 102 -10.84 -11.45 -5.44
CA LEU A 102 -12.14 -11.96 -5.08
C LEU A 102 -12.57 -11.44 -3.71
N TYR A 103 -13.86 -11.40 -3.51
CA TYR A 103 -14.49 -11.28 -2.20
C TYR A 103 -15.37 -12.51 -1.98
N TYR A 104 -15.22 -13.13 -0.83
CA TYR A 104 -16.05 -14.25 -0.40
C TYR A 104 -16.43 -14.08 1.07
N GLN A 105 -17.69 -14.38 1.39
CA GLN A 105 -18.18 -14.44 2.76
C GLN A 105 -18.98 -15.72 2.95
N SER A 106 -18.71 -16.49 4.02
CA SER A 106 -19.50 -17.68 4.34
C SER A 106 -20.96 -17.34 4.67
N GLN A 107 -21.87 -18.29 4.52
CA GLN A 107 -23.31 -18.10 4.78
C GLN A 107 -23.60 -17.70 6.22
N ASP A 108 -22.84 -18.23 7.18
CA ASP A 108 -22.89 -17.89 8.60
C ASP A 108 -22.18 -16.58 8.94
N LYS A 109 -21.60 -15.90 7.94
CA LYS A 109 -20.83 -14.65 8.02
C LYS A 109 -19.60 -14.69 8.93
N LYS A 110 -19.18 -15.88 9.36
CA LYS A 110 -18.02 -16.04 10.23
C LYS A 110 -16.70 -15.97 9.48
N PHE A 111 -16.65 -16.48 8.25
CA PHE A 111 -15.45 -16.42 7.40
C PHE A 111 -15.61 -15.34 6.34
N GLU A 112 -14.58 -14.53 6.15
CA GLU A 112 -14.51 -13.49 5.13
C GLU A 112 -13.13 -13.48 4.47
N ALA A 113 -13.10 -13.44 3.14
CA ALA A 113 -11.90 -13.25 2.35
C ALA A 113 -12.09 -12.06 1.40
N ASN A 114 -11.20 -11.09 1.48
CA ASN A 114 -11.17 -9.90 0.64
C ASN A 114 -9.77 -9.76 0.02
N ILE A 115 -9.64 -10.21 -1.21
CA ILE A 115 -8.36 -10.35 -1.89
C ILE A 115 -8.34 -9.43 -3.10
N THR A 116 -7.25 -8.70 -3.30
CA THR A 116 -6.97 -7.89 -4.49
C THR A 116 -5.45 -7.89 -4.72
N LEU A 117 -4.95 -8.92 -5.39
CA LEU A 117 -3.52 -9.08 -5.66
C LEU A 117 -3.08 -8.21 -6.83
N PRO A 118 -1.81 -7.73 -6.77
CA PRO A 118 -0.82 -7.94 -5.73
C PRO A 118 -0.83 -6.87 -4.61
N ILE A 119 -1.88 -6.02 -4.55
CA ILE A 119 -1.95 -4.92 -3.56
C ILE A 119 -2.11 -5.46 -2.14
N GLY A 120 -3.06 -6.39 -1.95
CA GLY A 120 -3.31 -6.90 -0.61
C GLY A 120 -4.35 -8.01 -0.57
N ALA A 121 -4.39 -8.70 0.57
CA ALA A 121 -5.38 -9.70 0.90
C ALA A 121 -5.67 -9.67 2.40
N ASP A 122 -6.91 -9.86 2.77
CA ASP A 122 -7.35 -10.03 4.15
C ASP A 122 -8.29 -11.23 4.20
N VAL A 123 -7.93 -12.22 5.00
CA VAL A 123 -8.75 -13.42 5.25
C VAL A 123 -8.97 -13.52 6.74
N ASN A 124 -10.22 -13.55 7.18
CA ASN A 124 -10.51 -13.53 8.59
C ASN A 124 -11.66 -14.48 8.99
N PHE A 125 -11.64 -14.83 10.26
CA PHE A 125 -12.65 -15.66 10.90
C PHE A 125 -13.12 -15.04 12.21
N GLN A 126 -14.44 -15.01 12.42
CA GLN A 126 -15.07 -14.52 13.63
C GLN A 126 -14.95 -15.58 14.73
N LEU A 127 -14.07 -15.35 15.72
CA LEU A 127 -13.90 -16.25 16.87
C LEU A 127 -15.00 -16.06 17.92
N PHE A 128 -15.25 -14.80 18.28
CA PHE A 128 -16.25 -14.38 19.25
C PHE A 128 -17.01 -13.18 18.69
N GLU A 129 -18.11 -12.81 19.30
CA GLU A 129 -18.97 -11.71 18.86
C GLU A 129 -18.20 -10.41 18.51
N LYS A 130 -17.17 -10.10 19.30
CA LYS A 130 -16.35 -8.87 19.16
C LYS A 130 -14.88 -9.14 18.78
N THR A 131 -14.54 -10.38 18.39
CA THR A 131 -13.14 -10.76 18.13
C THR A 131 -13.03 -11.55 16.84
N LYS A 132 -12.15 -11.09 15.94
CA LYS A 132 -11.76 -11.82 14.73
C LYS A 132 -10.27 -12.19 14.79
N VAL A 133 -9.92 -13.31 14.17
CA VAL A 133 -8.54 -13.68 13.84
C VAL A 133 -8.39 -13.68 12.33
N GLY A 134 -7.23 -13.33 11.82
CA GLY A 134 -7.03 -13.34 10.37
C GLY A 134 -5.58 -13.33 9.93
N LEU A 135 -5.43 -13.47 8.62
CA LEU A 135 -4.18 -13.29 7.89
C LEU A 135 -4.34 -12.10 6.96
N ASN A 136 -3.32 -11.27 6.88
CA ASN A 136 -3.30 -10.10 6.01
C ASN A 136 -2.00 -10.10 5.19
N PHE A 137 -2.10 -9.76 3.92
CA PHE A 137 -0.99 -9.51 3.02
C PHE A 137 -1.06 -8.07 2.54
N ASP A 138 0.06 -7.34 2.66
CA ASP A 138 0.25 -5.99 2.15
C ASP A 138 1.43 -5.99 1.17
N GLY A 139 1.19 -5.71 -0.12
CA GLY A 139 2.14 -5.87 -1.21
C GLY A 139 2.38 -4.59 -2.04
N LEU A 140 2.40 -3.41 -1.43
CA LEU A 140 2.65 -2.16 -2.15
C LEU A 140 4.09 -1.66 -2.00
N GLY A 141 4.72 -1.39 -3.16
CA GLY A 141 5.92 -0.57 -3.25
C GLY A 141 5.57 0.93 -3.23
N SER A 142 6.53 1.77 -2.85
CA SER A 142 6.42 3.22 -2.86
C SER A 142 7.78 3.85 -3.08
N SER A 143 7.85 4.97 -3.80
CA SER A 143 9.05 5.77 -3.88
C SER A 143 8.90 7.08 -3.12
N TYR A 144 10.03 7.62 -2.66
CA TYR A 144 10.11 8.80 -1.80
C TYR A 144 11.17 9.73 -2.34
N ASN A 145 10.83 10.99 -2.59
CA ASN A 145 11.83 12.00 -2.89
C ASN A 145 12.66 12.30 -1.63
N MET A 146 13.98 12.38 -1.78
CA MET A 146 14.88 12.70 -0.68
C MET A 146 15.36 14.14 -0.84
N ASN A 147 14.75 15.05 -0.05
CA ASN A 147 15.13 16.46 -0.06
C ASN A 147 16.42 16.70 0.76
N LYS A 148 16.61 15.90 1.83
CA LYS A 148 17.89 15.87 2.56
C LYS A 148 18.93 15.12 1.72
N ARG A 149 20.04 15.76 1.43
CA ARG A 149 21.14 15.11 0.72
C ARG A 149 21.76 14.03 1.61
N LEU A 150 21.56 12.77 1.25
CA LEU A 150 22.17 11.62 1.92
C LEU A 150 23.61 11.41 1.46
N TYR A 151 23.91 11.70 0.20
CA TYR A 151 25.21 11.58 -0.43
C TYR A 151 25.68 12.97 -0.90
N ILE A 152 27.00 13.21 -0.83
CA ILE A 152 27.60 14.47 -1.24
C ILE A 152 27.29 14.73 -2.71
N ASP A 153 26.77 15.92 -3.00
CA ASP A 153 26.44 16.44 -4.33
C ASP A 153 25.43 15.62 -5.15
N LYS A 154 24.66 14.72 -4.52
CA LYS A 154 23.66 13.92 -5.18
C LYS A 154 22.25 14.22 -4.67
N GLU A 155 21.35 14.53 -5.57
CA GLU A 155 19.91 14.46 -5.31
C GLU A 155 19.45 13.00 -5.50
N THR A 156 18.69 12.48 -4.56
CA THR A 156 18.32 11.06 -4.54
C THR A 156 16.84 10.84 -4.31
N TYR A 157 16.39 9.64 -4.58
CA TYR A 157 15.10 9.12 -4.15
C TYR A 157 15.26 7.69 -3.59
N ALA A 158 14.38 7.33 -2.69
CA ALA A 158 14.33 5.98 -2.13
C ALA A 158 13.14 5.21 -2.71
N VAL A 159 13.32 3.92 -2.96
CA VAL A 159 12.25 2.98 -3.34
C VAL A 159 12.14 1.94 -2.24
N LYS A 160 10.95 1.85 -1.66
CA LYS A 160 10.59 0.75 -0.75
C LYS A 160 9.83 -0.31 -1.53
N THR A 161 10.27 -1.55 -1.49
CA THR A 161 9.48 -2.72 -1.87
C THR A 161 9.38 -3.65 -0.68
N SER A 162 8.17 -4.14 -0.38
CA SER A 162 7.98 -5.07 0.73
C SER A 162 6.70 -5.86 0.50
N ASN A 163 6.78 -7.17 0.64
CA ASN A 163 5.62 -8.06 0.73
C ASN A 163 5.48 -8.47 2.20
N GLU A 164 4.49 -7.92 2.87
CA GLU A 164 4.32 -8.09 4.31
C GLU A 164 3.16 -9.05 4.60
N LEU A 165 3.47 -10.17 5.24
CA LEU A 165 2.50 -11.16 5.69
C LEU A 165 2.28 -11.03 7.20
N PHE A 166 1.03 -10.93 7.63
CA PHE A 166 0.66 -10.77 9.02
C PHE A 166 -0.37 -11.81 9.45
N ALA A 167 -0.21 -12.32 10.67
CA ALA A 167 -1.30 -12.85 11.46
C ALA A 167 -1.79 -11.76 12.42
N TYR A 168 -3.09 -11.68 12.66
CA TYR A 168 -3.65 -10.65 13.52
C TYR A 168 -4.85 -11.12 14.37
N LEU A 169 -5.09 -10.39 15.43
CA LEU A 169 -6.36 -10.37 16.13
C LEU A 169 -7.00 -9.00 15.93
N MET A 170 -8.32 -8.96 15.81
CA MET A 170 -9.07 -7.70 15.75
C MET A 170 -10.11 -7.70 16.85
N PHE A 171 -10.06 -6.68 17.69
CA PHE A 171 -10.98 -6.48 18.80
C PHE A 171 -11.88 -5.28 18.52
N GLN A 172 -13.19 -5.47 18.62
CA GLN A 172 -14.15 -4.39 18.59
C GLN A 172 -14.31 -3.78 19.98
N LEU A 173 -13.95 -2.51 20.12
CA LEU A 173 -14.10 -1.73 21.35
C LEU A 173 -15.27 -0.75 21.18
N GLY A 174 -16.41 -1.04 21.81
CA GLY A 174 -17.64 -0.26 21.60
C GLY A 174 -18.32 -0.56 20.26
N THR A 175 -18.97 0.42 19.65
CA THR A 175 -19.76 0.25 18.42
C THR A 175 -18.96 0.49 17.14
N SER A 176 -17.98 1.38 17.18
CA SER A 176 -17.32 1.92 15.97
C SER A 176 -15.79 1.83 15.99
N PHE A 177 -15.19 1.47 17.12
CA PHE A 177 -13.75 1.47 17.28
C PHE A 177 -13.19 0.03 17.30
N TYR A 178 -12.11 -0.17 16.55
CA TYR A 178 -11.44 -1.47 16.44
C TYR A 178 -9.94 -1.31 16.67
N VAL A 179 -9.33 -2.28 17.36
CA VAL A 179 -7.88 -2.40 17.54
C VAL A 179 -7.42 -3.72 16.94
N LYS A 180 -6.38 -3.66 16.12
CA LYS A 180 -5.89 -4.79 15.33
C LYS A 180 -4.37 -4.91 15.49
N PRO A 181 -3.86 -5.56 16.56
CA PRO A 181 -2.45 -5.95 16.65
C PRO A 181 -2.14 -7.00 15.59
N LYS A 182 -1.02 -6.82 14.90
CA LYS A 182 -0.52 -7.67 13.82
C LYS A 182 0.91 -8.07 14.12
N LEU A 183 1.24 -9.35 13.95
CA LEU A 183 2.59 -9.88 13.95
C LEU A 183 2.85 -10.50 12.58
N GLY A 184 3.95 -10.17 11.96
CA GLY A 184 4.22 -10.57 10.60
C GLY A 184 5.69 -10.66 10.24
N TYR A 185 5.91 -10.93 8.97
CA TYR A 185 7.24 -11.03 8.38
C TYR A 185 7.22 -10.38 7.00
N SER A 186 8.29 -9.62 6.68
CA SER A 186 8.48 -9.06 5.35
C SER A 186 9.28 -10.03 4.49
N ILE A 187 8.86 -10.19 3.23
CA ILE A 187 9.49 -11.04 2.23
C ILE A 187 9.91 -10.15 1.06
N PHE A 188 11.15 -10.28 0.58
CA PHE A 188 11.75 -9.43 -0.44
C PHE A 188 11.68 -7.95 -0.08
N ARG A 189 12.04 -7.62 1.16
CA ARG A 189 12.07 -6.24 1.63
C ARG A 189 13.30 -5.53 1.10
N THR A 190 13.08 -4.44 0.36
CA THR A 190 14.14 -3.56 -0.10
C THR A 190 13.85 -2.11 0.27
N TYR A 191 14.92 -1.37 0.54
CA TYR A 191 14.96 0.09 0.57
C TYR A 191 16.16 0.51 -0.26
N GLU A 192 15.93 0.79 -1.52
CA GLU A 192 16.96 1.10 -2.49
C GLU A 192 17.02 2.61 -2.73
N VAL A 193 18.22 3.18 -2.74
CA VAL A 193 18.45 4.60 -3.00
C VAL A 193 19.12 4.76 -4.35
N PHE A 194 18.57 5.67 -5.16
CA PHE A 194 19.05 5.96 -6.51
C PHE A 194 19.24 7.46 -6.69
N GLU A 195 20.06 7.86 -7.67
CA GLU A 195 20.13 9.27 -8.09
C GLU A 195 18.81 9.71 -8.75
N ASN A 196 18.47 10.98 -8.60
CA ASN A 196 17.20 11.51 -9.12
C ASN A 196 17.05 11.40 -10.65
N ASN A 197 18.16 11.31 -11.37
CA ASN A 197 18.18 11.16 -12.84
C ASN A 197 18.13 9.70 -13.28
N ASP A 198 18.38 8.75 -12.38
CA ASP A 198 18.30 7.32 -12.68
C ASP A 198 16.82 6.91 -12.71
N LYS A 199 16.33 6.61 -13.90
CA LYS A 199 14.93 6.26 -14.17
C LYS A 199 14.85 4.93 -14.90
N VAL A 200 13.66 4.35 -14.86
CA VAL A 200 13.27 3.25 -15.74
C VAL A 200 12.29 3.79 -16.79
N ASP A 201 12.09 3.09 -17.89
CA ASP A 201 11.10 3.50 -18.89
C ASP A 201 9.68 3.43 -18.30
N PHE A 202 9.34 2.30 -17.67
CA PHE A 202 8.12 2.09 -16.90
C PHE A 202 8.23 0.82 -16.04
N SER A 203 7.25 0.58 -15.14
CA SER A 203 7.17 -0.68 -14.41
C SER A 203 5.79 -1.33 -14.52
N ILE A 204 5.77 -2.65 -14.53
CA ILE A 204 4.55 -3.47 -14.40
C ILE A 204 4.70 -4.32 -13.14
N GLY A 205 4.06 -3.87 -12.07
CA GLY A 205 4.27 -4.47 -10.76
C GLY A 205 5.74 -4.43 -10.34
N PRO A 206 6.35 -5.57 -9.98
CA PRO A 206 7.74 -5.62 -9.56
C PRO A 206 8.74 -5.65 -10.73
N PHE A 207 8.27 -5.64 -11.97
CA PHE A 207 9.12 -5.73 -13.16
C PHE A 207 9.41 -4.35 -13.72
N TYR A 208 10.69 -4.02 -13.84
CA TYR A 208 11.18 -2.76 -14.41
C TYR A 208 11.62 -2.97 -15.86
N VAL A 209 11.20 -2.09 -16.74
CA VAL A 209 11.64 -2.05 -18.15
C VAL A 209 12.64 -0.91 -18.34
N GLY A 210 13.77 -1.18 -19.01
CA GLY A 210 14.83 -0.20 -19.18
C GLY A 210 15.56 0.16 -17.89
N ASP A 211 15.71 -0.79 -16.98
CA ASP A 211 16.37 -0.54 -15.69
C ASP A 211 17.90 -0.58 -15.83
N ASN A 212 18.50 0.60 -15.83
CA ASN A 212 19.95 0.81 -15.80
C ASN A 212 20.38 1.58 -14.54
N ARG A 213 19.52 1.63 -13.52
CA ARG A 213 19.80 2.36 -12.28
C ARG A 213 20.91 1.71 -11.49
N THR A 214 21.71 2.53 -10.82
CA THR A 214 22.76 2.08 -9.90
C THR A 214 22.31 2.36 -8.46
N GLN A 215 22.12 1.30 -7.67
CA GLN A 215 21.82 1.41 -6.25
C GLN A 215 22.99 2.00 -5.50
N LEU A 216 22.75 2.99 -4.65
CA LEU A 216 23.77 3.71 -3.89
C LEU A 216 24.00 3.13 -2.48
N ASN A 217 23.00 2.52 -1.89
CA ASN A 217 23.07 1.96 -0.54
C ASN A 217 23.17 0.43 -0.52
N THR A 218 23.42 -0.14 0.65
CA THR A 218 23.49 -1.60 0.86
C THR A 218 22.10 -2.24 0.84
N ASN A 219 22.05 -3.53 0.54
CA ASN A 219 20.80 -4.31 0.55
C ASN A 219 20.22 -4.44 1.97
N PHE A 220 18.91 -4.56 2.02
CA PHE A 220 18.17 -4.85 3.25
C PHE A 220 17.84 -6.33 3.34
N GLU A 221 17.75 -6.83 4.57
CA GLU A 221 17.31 -8.18 4.86
C GLU A 221 15.83 -8.20 5.22
N ASP A 222 15.19 -9.33 4.99
CA ASP A 222 13.84 -9.62 5.47
C ASP A 222 13.79 -9.66 7.00
N GLY A 223 12.63 -9.48 7.59
CA GLY A 223 12.54 -9.46 9.04
C GLY A 223 11.13 -9.44 9.61
N ALA A 224 11.07 -9.68 10.91
CA ALA A 224 9.83 -9.62 11.66
C ALA A 224 9.27 -8.19 11.72
N ILE A 225 7.94 -8.09 11.69
CA ILE A 225 7.22 -6.82 11.75
C ILE A 225 6.14 -6.93 12.81
N PHE A 226 6.02 -5.91 13.64
CA PHE A 226 4.88 -5.72 14.53
C PHE A 226 4.17 -4.43 14.16
N LYS A 227 2.84 -4.51 14.00
CA LYS A 227 1.97 -3.35 13.74
C LYS A 227 0.79 -3.33 14.70
N ILE A 228 0.33 -2.13 15.04
CA ILE A 228 -0.97 -1.92 15.69
C ILE A 228 -1.77 -0.99 14.80
N GLU A 229 -2.92 -1.44 14.33
CA GLU A 229 -3.88 -0.62 13.60
C GLU A 229 -5.06 -0.27 14.51
N MET A 230 -5.47 0.98 14.44
CA MET A 230 -6.68 1.49 15.07
C MET A 230 -7.62 1.95 13.98
N VAL A 231 -8.84 1.41 13.97
CA VAL A 231 -9.85 1.71 12.95
C VAL A 231 -11.10 2.28 13.61
N TYR A 232 -11.48 3.46 13.20
CA TYR A 232 -12.76 4.05 13.57
C TYR A 232 -13.69 4.05 12.35
N ARG A 233 -14.85 3.43 12.47
CA ARG A 233 -15.86 3.35 11.40
C ARG A 233 -17.01 4.29 11.70
N VAL A 234 -17.26 5.22 10.80
CA VAL A 234 -18.46 6.08 10.84
C VAL A 234 -19.47 5.51 9.83
N HIS A 235 -20.68 5.32 10.28
CA HIS A 235 -21.82 5.02 9.41
C HIS A 235 -22.59 6.31 9.23
N PHE A 236 -22.75 6.74 8.00
CA PHE A 236 -23.65 7.85 7.65
C PHE A 236 -24.97 7.21 7.18
N ASP A 237 -26.02 7.49 7.91
CA ASP A 237 -27.39 7.08 7.56
C ASP A 237 -27.93 7.89 6.37
#